data_cec091b39fcc3e51c7b2d558a4528b37
#
_entry.id   cec091b39fcc3e51c7b2d558a4528b37
#
_cell.length_a   1.000
_cell.length_b   1.000
_cell.length_c   1.000
_cell.angle_alpha   90.00
_cell.angle_beta   90.00
_cell.angle_gamma   90.00
#
_symmetry.space_group_name_H-M   'P 1'
#
loop_
_entity.id
_entity.type
_entity.pdbx_description
1 polymer ?
#
loop_
_entity_poly.entity_id
_entity_poly.type
_entity_poly.pdbx_seq_one_letter_code
_entity_poly.pdbx_strand_id
1 'polypeptide(L)'
;MEKLQLSRKRKTDAEKPRMDPLMRALKALHSAGSPEAMTPEELEHQRRNQEILGRLTAPMAGMEYEELSIGAMPAAWTRLKAPHGDRRVILYCHGGGYTSGNLGYSRVLSSKLAHVTGYDVLSFEYRLAPEHPYPAAVEDAMRAWDYLMYQGYGAENVTVAGDSAGGNLALVLCRRLKAAGRRMPRALLLMSPWTDMTMSGASYRERVESDPMLTPEYIEAVRRAYAGDRDLHDPDLSPLLGDLGSFPPTLIQVGDHEILYSDSASLAAALRAAHVPCRLEVSEGMWHVFQMFPIKKAAAAMESAARFLLEL
;
A
#
# COMPACT_ATOMS: atom_id res chain seq x y z
N MET A 1 -47.51 -51.20 10.34
CA MET A 1 -46.12 -51.17 9.83
C MET A 1 -46.02 -50.01 8.88
N GLU A 2 -45.59 -48.86 9.42
CA GLU A 2 -45.49 -47.60 8.66
C GLU A 2 -44.01 -47.37 8.34
N LYS A 3 -43.71 -47.23 7.04
CA LYS A 3 -42.32 -47.03 6.58
C LYS A 3 -41.94 -45.57 6.73
N LEU A 4 -41.01 -45.24 7.63
CA LEU A 4 -40.34 -43.95 7.67
C LEU A 4 -39.47 -43.76 6.41
N GLN A 5 -39.88 -42.86 5.54
CA GLN A 5 -39.02 -42.31 4.47
C GLN A 5 -38.12 -41.26 5.04
N LEU A 6 -36.82 -41.54 5.19
CA LEU A 6 -35.76 -40.58 5.46
C LEU A 6 -35.46 -39.75 4.21
N SER A 7 -35.96 -38.56 4.18
CA SER A 7 -35.60 -37.54 3.19
C SER A 7 -34.15 -37.11 3.41
N ARG A 8 -33.23 -37.54 2.57
CA ARG A 8 -31.89 -37.00 2.45
C ARG A 8 -31.96 -35.58 1.86
N LYS A 9 -31.86 -34.54 2.69
CA LYS A 9 -31.60 -33.18 2.21
C LYS A 9 -30.27 -33.20 1.45
N ARG A 10 -30.30 -32.94 0.15
CA ARG A 10 -29.12 -32.61 -0.66
C ARG A 10 -28.48 -31.35 -0.05
N LYS A 11 -27.19 -31.42 0.32
CA LYS A 11 -26.39 -30.23 0.52
C LYS A 11 -26.42 -29.42 -0.77
N THR A 12 -26.99 -28.24 -0.72
CA THR A 12 -26.88 -27.26 -1.79
C THR A 12 -25.42 -26.92 -1.94
N ASP A 13 -24.84 -27.21 -3.10
CA ASP A 13 -23.55 -26.65 -3.51
C ASP A 13 -23.67 -25.13 -3.39
N ALA A 14 -22.91 -24.55 -2.48
CA ALA A 14 -22.80 -23.09 -2.37
C ALA A 14 -22.27 -22.61 -3.72
N GLU A 15 -23.08 -21.85 -4.44
CA GLU A 15 -22.71 -21.22 -5.69
C GLU A 15 -21.46 -20.37 -5.41
N LYS A 16 -20.32 -20.72 -6.03
CA LYS A 16 -19.09 -19.90 -5.91
C LYS A 16 -19.45 -18.48 -6.32
N PRO A 17 -19.10 -17.45 -5.52
CA PRO A 17 -19.44 -16.08 -5.83
C PRO A 17 -18.92 -15.76 -7.24
N ARG A 18 -19.81 -15.33 -8.13
CA ARG A 18 -19.44 -14.94 -9.49
C ARG A 18 -18.58 -13.68 -9.42
N MET A 19 -17.32 -13.82 -9.76
CA MET A 19 -16.38 -12.69 -9.84
C MET A 19 -16.94 -11.62 -10.78
N ASP A 20 -16.93 -10.36 -10.31
CA ASP A 20 -17.36 -9.18 -11.09
C ASP A 20 -16.62 -9.13 -12.44
N PRO A 21 -17.26 -8.70 -13.55
CA PRO A 21 -16.60 -8.55 -14.85
C PRO A 21 -15.32 -7.73 -14.81
N LEU A 22 -15.26 -6.66 -13.99
CA LEU A 22 -14.07 -5.85 -13.80
C LEU A 22 -12.95 -6.66 -13.14
N MET A 23 -13.25 -7.41 -12.09
CA MET A 23 -12.28 -8.28 -11.43
C MET A 23 -11.72 -9.36 -12.37
N ARG A 24 -12.57 -9.91 -13.24
CA ARG A 24 -12.13 -10.88 -14.27
C ARG A 24 -11.16 -10.24 -15.28
N ALA A 25 -11.47 -9.02 -15.72
CA ALA A 25 -10.60 -8.27 -16.61
C ALA A 25 -9.25 -7.93 -15.94
N LEU A 26 -9.27 -7.51 -14.68
CA LEU A 26 -8.07 -7.26 -13.88
C LEU A 26 -7.23 -8.53 -13.72
N LYS A 27 -7.86 -9.67 -13.38
CA LYS A 27 -7.17 -10.95 -13.25
C LYS A 27 -6.51 -11.37 -14.56
N ALA A 28 -7.19 -11.20 -15.68
CA ALA A 28 -6.63 -11.53 -17.00
C ALA A 28 -5.45 -10.63 -17.38
N LEU A 29 -5.53 -9.33 -17.08
CA LEU A 29 -4.43 -8.38 -17.30
C LEU A 29 -3.23 -8.68 -16.41
N HIS A 30 -3.46 -9.02 -15.15
CA HIS A 30 -2.39 -9.28 -14.19
C HIS A 30 -1.72 -10.63 -14.44
N SER A 31 -2.50 -11.68 -14.73
CA SER A 31 -1.95 -13.01 -15.06
C SER A 31 -1.06 -13.00 -16.33
N ALA A 32 -1.30 -12.05 -17.25
CA ALA A 32 -0.48 -11.88 -18.44
C ALA A 32 0.85 -11.12 -18.18
N GLY A 33 1.02 -10.51 -17.01
CA GLY A 33 2.15 -9.60 -16.75
C GLY A 33 2.82 -9.75 -15.39
N SER A 34 2.44 -10.75 -14.57
CA SER A 34 3.09 -10.96 -13.27
C SER A 34 4.33 -11.83 -13.45
N PRO A 35 5.54 -11.29 -13.17
CA PRO A 35 6.76 -12.07 -13.31
C PRO A 35 6.86 -13.13 -12.21
N GLU A 36 7.06 -14.38 -12.60
CA GLU A 36 7.35 -15.47 -11.66
C GLU A 36 8.85 -15.58 -11.36
N ALA A 37 9.71 -15.16 -12.29
CA ALA A 37 11.14 -15.31 -12.21
C ALA A 37 11.96 -14.02 -12.10
N MET A 38 11.32 -12.84 -12.19
CA MET A 38 11.99 -11.53 -12.16
C MET A 38 13.16 -11.42 -13.17
N THR A 39 12.97 -11.98 -14.37
CA THR A 39 13.93 -11.74 -15.46
C THR A 39 13.93 -10.25 -15.83
N PRO A 40 15.04 -9.73 -16.41
CA PRO A 40 15.11 -8.33 -16.84
C PRO A 40 13.94 -7.94 -17.77
N GLU A 41 13.54 -8.83 -18.67
CA GLU A 41 12.44 -8.61 -19.61
C GLU A 41 11.07 -8.52 -18.88
N GLU A 42 10.83 -9.41 -17.91
CA GLU A 42 9.61 -9.42 -17.10
C GLU A 42 9.51 -8.18 -16.22
N LEU A 43 10.62 -7.77 -15.61
CA LEU A 43 10.70 -6.54 -14.81
C LEU A 43 10.44 -5.30 -15.67
N GLU A 44 11.05 -5.21 -16.85
CA GLU A 44 10.82 -4.10 -17.77
C GLU A 44 9.35 -4.06 -18.20
N HIS A 45 8.76 -5.22 -18.48
CA HIS A 45 7.34 -5.33 -18.83
C HIS A 45 6.42 -4.89 -17.68
N GLN A 46 6.70 -5.35 -16.47
CA GLN A 46 5.96 -4.95 -15.26
C GLN A 46 6.04 -3.43 -15.02
N ARG A 47 7.25 -2.88 -15.05
CA ARG A 47 7.49 -1.44 -14.88
C ARG A 47 6.76 -0.62 -15.94
N ARG A 48 6.79 -1.07 -17.19
CA ARG A 48 6.06 -0.44 -18.31
C ARG A 48 4.54 -0.50 -18.12
N ASN A 49 4.00 -1.63 -17.68
CA ASN A 49 2.57 -1.78 -17.42
C ASN A 49 2.10 -0.86 -16.30
N GLN A 50 2.88 -0.70 -15.24
CA GLN A 50 2.55 0.25 -14.17
C GLN A 50 2.62 1.70 -14.64
N GLU A 51 3.58 2.05 -15.49
CA GLU A 51 3.64 3.36 -16.10
C GLU A 51 2.42 3.65 -16.98
N ILE A 52 1.98 2.67 -17.78
CA ILE A 52 0.76 2.78 -18.60
C ILE A 52 -0.45 2.97 -17.69
N LEU A 53 -0.58 2.21 -16.60
CA LEU A 53 -1.67 2.37 -15.64
C LEU A 53 -1.69 3.79 -15.04
N GLY A 54 -0.52 4.32 -14.68
CA GLY A 54 -0.39 5.70 -14.20
C GLY A 54 -0.78 6.75 -15.26
N ARG A 55 -0.50 6.50 -16.54
CA ARG A 55 -0.87 7.39 -17.65
C ARG A 55 -2.35 7.32 -18.03
N LEU A 56 -2.99 6.16 -17.88
CA LEU A 56 -4.42 5.97 -18.17
C LEU A 56 -5.34 6.63 -17.13
N THR A 57 -4.82 6.90 -15.95
CA THR A 57 -5.53 7.70 -14.96
C THR A 57 -5.33 9.17 -15.30
N ALA A 58 -6.35 9.77 -15.89
CA ALA A 58 -6.32 11.19 -16.23
C ALA A 58 -5.94 12.03 -14.99
N PRO A 59 -5.06 13.04 -15.14
CA PRO A 59 -4.75 13.95 -14.04
C PRO A 59 -6.04 14.54 -13.49
N MET A 60 -6.19 14.55 -12.17
CA MET A 60 -7.37 15.19 -11.57
C MET A 60 -7.35 16.70 -11.88
N ALA A 61 -8.50 17.23 -12.29
CA ALA A 61 -8.63 18.66 -12.53
C ALA A 61 -8.30 19.46 -11.26
N GLY A 62 -7.66 20.61 -11.41
CA GLY A 62 -7.31 21.48 -10.28
C GLY A 62 -6.06 21.07 -9.51
N MET A 63 -5.30 20.09 -10.00
CA MET A 63 -4.01 19.68 -9.44
C MET A 63 -2.84 20.36 -10.15
N GLU A 64 -1.78 20.62 -9.40
CA GLU A 64 -0.46 21.03 -9.86
C GLU A 64 0.56 19.96 -9.51
N TYR A 65 1.46 19.68 -10.45
CA TYR A 65 2.52 18.70 -10.31
C TYR A 65 3.85 19.39 -10.54
N GLU A 66 4.72 19.37 -9.54
CA GLU A 66 6.05 19.99 -9.59
C GLU A 66 7.10 18.90 -9.34
N GLU A 67 7.86 18.58 -10.39
CA GLU A 67 8.97 17.63 -10.29
C GLU A 67 10.20 18.30 -9.69
N LEU A 68 10.91 17.56 -8.84
CA LEU A 68 12.14 17.99 -8.18
C LEU A 68 13.08 16.80 -7.98
N SER A 69 14.25 17.08 -7.41
CA SER A 69 15.19 16.04 -7.00
C SER A 69 15.62 16.23 -5.55
N ILE A 70 15.61 15.15 -4.78
CA ILE A 70 16.15 15.08 -3.43
C ILE A 70 17.54 14.43 -3.51
N GLY A 71 18.58 15.25 -3.67
CA GLY A 71 19.88 14.76 -4.13
C GLY A 71 19.75 14.23 -5.56
N ALA A 72 20.06 12.94 -5.78
CA ALA A 72 19.88 12.27 -7.07
C ALA A 72 18.52 11.56 -7.20
N MET A 73 17.70 11.56 -6.16
CA MET A 73 16.41 10.85 -6.14
C MET A 73 15.31 11.72 -6.73
N PRO A 74 14.63 11.29 -7.82
CA PRO A 74 13.48 11.99 -8.36
C PRO A 74 12.34 12.05 -7.35
N ALA A 75 11.66 13.18 -7.28
CA ALA A 75 10.51 13.40 -6.43
C ALA A 75 9.52 14.35 -7.10
N ALA A 76 8.29 14.41 -6.60
CA ALA A 76 7.29 15.33 -7.11
C ALA A 76 6.34 15.77 -6.00
N TRP A 77 6.02 17.06 -6.04
CA TRP A 77 4.90 17.60 -5.33
C TRP A 77 3.61 17.43 -6.12
N THR A 78 2.57 17.04 -5.42
CA THR A 78 1.18 17.07 -5.91
C THR A 78 0.40 17.99 -5.00
N ARG A 79 -0.15 19.08 -5.55
CA ARG A 79 -0.81 20.15 -4.80
C ARG A 79 -2.13 20.56 -5.45
N LEU A 80 -3.03 21.14 -4.65
CA LEU A 80 -4.15 21.89 -5.20
C LEU A 80 -3.65 23.20 -5.79
N LYS A 81 -4.16 23.58 -6.97
CA LYS A 81 -3.88 24.92 -7.57
C LYS A 81 -4.40 26.08 -6.72
N ALA A 82 -5.47 25.84 -5.93
CA ALA A 82 -5.99 26.83 -5.03
C ALA A 82 -5.06 26.97 -3.81
N PRO A 83 -4.66 28.20 -3.43
CA PRO A 83 -3.87 28.40 -2.22
C PRO A 83 -4.60 27.87 -0.99
N HIS A 84 -3.92 27.10 -0.16
CA HIS A 84 -4.40 26.68 1.14
C HIS A 84 -3.40 27.09 2.22
N GLY A 85 -3.91 27.49 3.39
CA GLY A 85 -3.06 27.96 4.49
C GLY A 85 -2.54 26.85 5.39
N ASP A 86 -2.88 25.61 5.11
CA ASP A 86 -2.47 24.46 5.93
C ASP A 86 -1.05 24.02 5.52
N ARG A 87 -0.17 23.89 6.51
CA ARG A 87 1.20 23.39 6.31
C ARG A 87 1.31 21.87 6.48
N ARG A 88 0.20 21.14 6.49
CA ARG A 88 0.19 19.69 6.57
C ARG A 88 0.61 19.06 5.24
N VAL A 89 1.36 17.98 5.34
CA VAL A 89 1.92 17.30 4.18
C VAL A 89 1.79 15.79 4.33
N ILE A 90 1.60 15.12 3.20
CA ILE A 90 1.65 13.65 3.11
C ILE A 90 2.96 13.27 2.43
N LEU A 91 3.81 12.50 3.10
CA LEU A 91 4.91 11.78 2.47
C LEU A 91 4.38 10.45 1.96
N TYR A 92 4.33 10.29 0.63
CA TYR A 92 3.73 9.14 -0.01
C TYR A 92 4.78 8.15 -0.52
N CYS A 93 4.74 6.93 0.01
CA CYS A 93 5.56 5.78 -0.39
C CYS A 93 4.73 4.92 -1.35
N HIS A 94 5.16 4.79 -2.60
CA HIS A 94 4.42 4.05 -3.61
C HIS A 94 4.56 2.52 -3.44
N GLY A 95 3.57 1.78 -3.95
CA GLY A 95 3.58 0.32 -4.06
C GLY A 95 4.44 -0.19 -5.23
N GLY A 96 4.30 -1.50 -5.52
CA GLY A 96 5.01 -2.15 -6.63
C GLY A 96 6.03 -3.20 -6.20
N GLY A 97 5.85 -3.81 -5.01
CA GLY A 97 6.66 -4.92 -4.53
C GLY A 97 8.15 -4.59 -4.35
N TYR A 98 8.52 -3.32 -4.21
CA TYR A 98 9.90 -2.83 -4.23
C TYR A 98 10.66 -3.04 -5.54
N THR A 99 10.02 -3.60 -6.55
CA THR A 99 10.65 -3.92 -7.86
C THR A 99 10.17 -3.02 -8.98
N SER A 100 9.09 -2.27 -8.74
CA SER A 100 8.46 -1.39 -9.70
C SER A 100 7.80 -0.19 -9.01
N GLY A 101 7.25 0.72 -9.79
CA GLY A 101 6.69 1.97 -9.32
C GLY A 101 7.56 3.17 -9.70
N ASN A 102 6.92 4.31 -9.88
CA ASN A 102 7.56 5.58 -10.24
C ASN A 102 6.63 6.76 -9.90
N LEU A 103 7.02 7.99 -10.23
CA LEU A 103 6.19 9.17 -10.00
C LEU A 103 4.87 9.13 -10.77
N GLY A 104 4.84 8.53 -11.97
CA GLY A 104 3.62 8.34 -12.75
C GLY A 104 2.59 7.47 -12.03
N TYR A 105 3.04 6.35 -11.48
CA TYR A 105 2.21 5.49 -10.62
C TYR A 105 1.75 6.25 -9.36
N SER A 106 2.67 6.89 -8.67
CA SER A 106 2.41 7.65 -7.44
C SER A 106 1.35 8.72 -7.64
N ARG A 107 1.34 9.38 -8.81
CA ARG A 107 0.43 10.48 -9.15
C ARG A 107 -1.05 10.12 -9.00
N VAL A 108 -1.41 8.85 -9.19
CA VAL A 108 -2.79 8.37 -9.08
C VAL A 108 -3.34 8.58 -7.67
N LEU A 109 -2.65 8.02 -6.66
CA LEU A 109 -3.10 8.10 -5.27
C LEU A 109 -2.74 9.44 -4.63
N SER A 110 -1.57 10.01 -4.95
CA SER A 110 -1.20 11.33 -4.43
C SER A 110 -2.18 12.42 -4.85
N SER A 111 -2.71 12.37 -6.09
CA SER A 111 -3.74 13.32 -6.54
C SER A 111 -5.05 13.17 -5.76
N LYS A 112 -5.49 11.93 -5.56
CA LYS A 112 -6.70 11.66 -4.78
C LYS A 112 -6.55 12.12 -3.34
N LEU A 113 -5.40 11.82 -2.72
CA LEU A 113 -5.10 12.25 -1.35
C LEU A 113 -5.07 13.78 -1.24
N ALA A 114 -4.32 14.46 -2.13
CA ALA A 114 -4.29 15.92 -2.14
C ALA A 114 -5.67 16.53 -2.35
N HIS A 115 -6.48 15.94 -3.24
CA HIS A 115 -7.83 16.43 -3.51
C HIS A 115 -8.78 16.34 -2.30
N VAL A 116 -8.78 15.19 -1.61
CA VAL A 116 -9.74 14.97 -0.51
C VAL A 116 -9.30 15.59 0.82
N THR A 117 -7.98 15.77 1.02
CA THR A 117 -7.42 16.31 2.27
C THR A 117 -7.12 17.80 2.20
N GLY A 118 -6.84 18.32 1.01
CA GLY A 118 -6.27 19.65 0.84
C GLY A 118 -4.78 19.73 1.21
N TYR A 119 -4.11 18.63 1.57
CA TYR A 119 -2.71 18.60 1.95
C TYR A 119 -1.82 18.48 0.72
N ASP A 120 -0.62 19.08 0.79
CA ASP A 120 0.43 18.79 -0.17
C ASP A 120 0.87 17.34 -0.05
N VAL A 121 1.18 16.70 -1.18
CA VAL A 121 1.71 15.33 -1.18
C VAL A 121 3.08 15.33 -1.84
N LEU A 122 4.10 14.88 -1.11
CA LEU A 122 5.43 14.61 -1.64
C LEU A 122 5.55 13.12 -1.96
N SER A 123 5.72 12.79 -3.24
CA SER A 123 6.07 11.45 -3.72
C SER A 123 7.53 11.41 -4.13
N PHE A 124 8.19 10.25 -4.02
CA PHE A 124 9.60 10.08 -4.40
C PHE A 124 9.82 8.71 -5.03
N GLU A 125 10.80 8.62 -5.95
CA GLU A 125 11.22 7.37 -6.58
C GLU A 125 12.36 6.77 -5.78
N TYR A 126 12.05 5.89 -4.86
CA TYR A 126 13.07 5.13 -4.15
C TYR A 126 13.71 4.09 -5.08
N ARG A 127 14.96 3.75 -4.81
CA ARG A 127 15.73 2.75 -5.55
C ARG A 127 15.06 1.38 -5.46
N LEU A 128 14.92 0.73 -6.62
CA LEU A 128 14.17 -0.52 -6.77
C LEU A 128 15.09 -1.74 -6.81
N ALA A 129 14.59 -2.85 -6.30
CA ALA A 129 15.18 -4.17 -6.48
C ALA A 129 14.85 -4.73 -7.88
N PRO A 130 15.62 -5.66 -8.40
CA PRO A 130 16.80 -6.30 -7.80
C PRO A 130 18.08 -5.46 -7.90
N GLU A 131 18.09 -4.35 -8.65
CA GLU A 131 19.28 -3.51 -8.84
C GLU A 131 19.75 -2.91 -7.52
N HIS A 132 18.80 -2.56 -6.66
CA HIS A 132 19.03 -1.97 -5.34
C HIS A 132 18.14 -2.64 -4.30
N PRO A 133 18.54 -3.82 -3.79
CA PRO A 133 17.78 -4.54 -2.77
C PRO A 133 17.79 -3.78 -1.44
N TYR A 134 17.10 -4.33 -0.43
CA TYR A 134 17.15 -3.82 0.93
C TYR A 134 18.61 -3.57 1.38
N PRO A 135 18.93 -2.41 2.00
CA PRO A 135 18.02 -1.41 2.55
C PRO A 135 17.82 -0.14 1.69
N ALA A 136 18.10 -0.18 0.38
CA ALA A 136 18.17 1.02 -0.46
C ALA A 136 16.90 1.88 -0.40
N ALA A 137 15.71 1.28 -0.52
CA ALA A 137 14.43 1.99 -0.44
C ALA A 137 14.22 2.65 0.93
N VAL A 138 14.67 2.00 2.01
CA VAL A 138 14.55 2.54 3.38
C VAL A 138 15.43 3.77 3.56
N GLU A 139 16.66 3.73 3.03
CA GLU A 139 17.55 4.89 3.05
C GLU A 139 16.97 6.07 2.27
N ASP A 140 16.34 5.79 1.15
CA ASP A 140 15.71 6.81 0.30
C ASP A 140 14.46 7.40 0.99
N ALA A 141 13.65 6.60 1.67
CA ALA A 141 12.54 7.09 2.48
C ALA A 141 13.02 7.99 3.64
N MET A 142 14.12 7.62 4.30
CA MET A 142 14.74 8.48 5.32
C MET A 142 15.23 9.81 4.73
N ARG A 143 15.80 9.81 3.51
CA ARG A 143 16.19 11.06 2.82
C ARG A 143 15.00 11.93 2.48
N ALA A 144 13.89 11.33 2.02
CA ALA A 144 12.66 12.06 1.74
C ALA A 144 12.04 12.67 3.01
N TRP A 145 12.07 11.94 4.12
CA TRP A 145 11.70 12.48 5.43
C TRP A 145 12.59 13.65 5.84
N ASP A 146 13.92 13.51 5.73
CA ASP A 146 14.88 14.55 6.08
C ASP A 146 14.71 15.80 5.22
N TYR A 147 14.37 15.62 3.93
CA TYR A 147 14.03 16.72 3.04
C TYR A 147 12.83 17.52 3.57
N LEU A 148 11.75 16.86 4.01
CA LEU A 148 10.60 17.56 4.60
C LEU A 148 10.98 18.32 5.87
N MET A 149 11.81 17.73 6.73
CA MET A 149 12.30 18.42 7.93
C MET A 149 13.14 19.65 7.58
N TYR A 150 14.00 19.54 6.56
CA TYR A 150 14.81 20.65 6.05
C TYR A 150 13.93 21.75 5.42
N GLN A 151 12.81 21.40 4.76
CA GLN A 151 11.83 22.36 4.24
C GLN A 151 11.01 23.05 5.36
N GLY A 152 11.27 22.72 6.60
CA GLY A 152 10.64 23.34 7.78
C GLY A 152 9.27 22.77 8.12
N TYR A 153 8.93 21.57 7.62
CA TYR A 153 7.77 20.82 8.12
C TYR A 153 8.14 20.23 9.49
N GLY A 154 7.28 20.42 10.50
CA GLY A 154 7.41 19.67 11.76
C GLY A 154 6.90 18.24 11.57
N ALA A 155 7.47 17.27 12.29
CA ALA A 155 7.02 15.88 12.22
C ALA A 155 5.51 15.74 12.51
N GLU A 156 4.99 16.58 13.40
CA GLU A 156 3.57 16.70 13.77
C GLU A 156 2.66 17.17 12.62
N ASN A 157 3.24 17.68 11.54
CA ASN A 157 2.51 18.09 10.33
C ASN A 157 2.65 17.09 9.18
N VAL A 158 3.45 16.03 9.35
CA VAL A 158 3.69 15.02 8.32
C VAL A 158 2.85 13.78 8.58
N THR A 159 2.00 13.40 7.64
CA THR A 159 1.42 12.07 7.55
C THR A 159 2.27 11.23 6.62
N VAL A 160 2.59 9.99 6.99
CA VAL A 160 3.20 9.05 6.06
C VAL A 160 2.12 8.13 5.51
N ALA A 161 2.01 8.09 4.19
CA ALA A 161 1.05 7.22 3.51
C ALA A 161 1.77 6.25 2.57
N GLY A 162 1.19 5.08 2.36
CA GLY A 162 1.73 4.13 1.39
C GLY A 162 0.75 3.01 1.07
N ASP A 163 0.92 2.45 -0.12
CA ASP A 163 0.16 1.32 -0.60
C ASP A 163 1.05 0.09 -0.78
N SER A 164 0.55 -1.10 -0.47
CA SER A 164 1.26 -2.36 -0.72
C SER A 164 2.67 -2.37 -0.08
N ALA A 165 3.73 -2.57 -0.86
CA ALA A 165 5.14 -2.44 -0.43
C ALA A 165 5.46 -1.02 0.10
N GLY A 166 4.81 0.03 -0.41
CA GLY A 166 4.94 1.38 0.14
C GLY A 166 4.35 1.51 1.54
N GLY A 167 3.32 0.72 1.86
CA GLY A 167 2.81 0.60 3.23
C GLY A 167 3.81 -0.08 4.18
N ASN A 168 4.55 -1.07 3.69
CA ASN A 168 5.70 -1.66 4.39
C ASN A 168 6.76 -0.58 4.64
N LEU A 169 7.16 0.14 3.59
CA LEU A 169 8.17 1.19 3.65
C LEU A 169 7.80 2.31 4.66
N ALA A 170 6.52 2.69 4.72
CA ALA A 170 6.01 3.67 5.68
C ALA A 170 6.15 3.17 7.14
N LEU A 171 5.87 1.90 7.39
CA LEU A 171 6.07 1.29 8.71
C LEU A 171 7.55 1.18 9.08
N VAL A 172 8.40 0.76 8.14
CA VAL A 172 9.85 0.66 8.36
C VAL A 172 10.47 2.04 8.58
N LEU A 173 10.01 3.08 7.85
CA LEU A 173 10.40 4.46 8.11
C LEU A 173 10.11 4.86 9.57
N CYS A 174 8.90 4.58 10.07
CA CYS A 174 8.55 4.83 11.47
C CYS A 174 9.46 4.09 12.44
N ARG A 175 9.77 2.82 12.17
CA ARG A 175 10.72 2.03 12.96
C ARG A 175 12.12 2.70 13.02
N ARG A 176 12.62 3.14 11.88
CA ARG A 176 13.92 3.81 11.77
C ARG A 176 13.94 5.15 12.52
N LEU A 177 12.86 5.93 12.42
CA LEU A 177 12.70 7.15 13.19
C LEU A 177 12.69 6.87 14.69
N LYS A 178 11.95 5.85 15.14
CA LYS A 178 11.92 5.41 16.54
C LYS A 178 13.30 4.98 17.03
N ALA A 179 13.98 4.11 16.29
CA ALA A 179 15.32 3.64 16.64
C ALA A 179 16.36 4.78 16.73
N ALA A 180 16.18 5.83 15.91
CA ALA A 180 17.02 7.03 15.96
C ALA A 180 16.59 8.08 17.01
N GLY A 181 15.59 7.79 17.84
CA GLY A 181 15.05 8.72 18.84
C GLY A 181 14.42 9.98 18.24
N ARG A 182 13.98 9.90 16.98
CA ARG A 182 13.39 11.03 16.26
C ARG A 182 11.88 11.11 16.50
N ARG A 183 11.31 12.29 16.30
CA ARG A 183 9.86 12.49 16.39
C ARG A 183 9.15 11.67 15.31
N MET A 184 8.03 11.06 15.69
CA MET A 184 7.18 10.29 14.80
C MET A 184 6.30 11.20 13.94
N PRO A 185 5.86 10.75 12.76
CA PRO A 185 4.86 11.47 11.97
C PRO A 185 3.55 11.61 12.75
N ARG A 186 2.71 12.56 12.31
CA ARG A 186 1.37 12.78 12.85
C ARG A 186 0.47 11.54 12.77
N ALA A 187 0.53 10.84 11.63
CA ALA A 187 -0.31 9.68 11.35
C ALA A 187 0.32 8.76 10.31
N LEU A 188 -0.17 7.52 10.27
CA LEU A 188 0.01 6.58 9.16
C LEU A 188 -1.30 6.35 8.42
N LEU A 189 -1.24 6.36 7.09
CA LEU A 189 -2.33 5.97 6.20
C LEU A 189 -1.85 4.84 5.29
N LEU A 190 -2.35 3.64 5.52
CA LEU A 190 -1.88 2.42 4.86
C LEU A 190 -3.00 1.81 4.01
N MET A 191 -2.73 1.60 2.73
CA MET A 191 -3.65 0.98 1.77
C MET A 191 -3.13 -0.38 1.37
N SER A 192 -3.82 -1.45 1.75
CA SER A 192 -3.41 -2.84 1.47
C SER A 192 -1.93 -3.12 1.81
N PRO A 193 -1.43 -2.76 3.00
CA PRO A 193 0.01 -2.83 3.31
C PRO A 193 0.52 -4.27 3.34
N TRP A 194 1.70 -4.49 2.74
CA TRP A 194 2.44 -5.75 2.86
C TRP A 194 3.33 -5.70 4.10
N THR A 195 2.98 -6.41 5.16
CA THR A 195 3.61 -6.23 6.49
C THR A 195 4.37 -7.44 7.02
N ASP A 196 4.21 -8.58 6.37
CA ASP A 196 4.82 -9.86 6.73
C ASP A 196 5.42 -10.56 5.51
N MET A 197 6.73 -10.44 5.32
CA MET A 197 7.44 -11.11 4.22
C MET A 197 7.58 -12.62 4.43
N THR A 198 7.24 -13.14 5.61
CA THR A 198 7.20 -14.61 5.84
C THR A 198 5.98 -15.26 5.18
N MET A 199 4.98 -14.46 4.77
CA MET A 199 3.73 -14.90 4.16
C MET A 199 2.97 -15.88 5.08
N SER A 200 3.03 -15.69 6.39
CA SER A 200 2.45 -16.60 7.38
C SER A 200 0.92 -16.53 7.45
N GLY A 201 0.33 -15.44 6.97
CA GLY A 201 -1.10 -15.17 7.03
C GLY A 201 -1.97 -16.19 6.27
N ALA A 202 -3.16 -16.47 6.81
CA ALA A 202 -4.08 -17.45 6.20
C ALA A 202 -4.58 -17.00 4.82
N SER A 203 -4.76 -15.68 4.61
CA SER A 203 -5.26 -15.15 3.36
C SER A 203 -4.39 -15.44 2.13
N TYR A 204 -3.09 -15.66 2.32
CA TYR A 204 -2.18 -16.11 1.25
C TYR A 204 -2.57 -17.45 0.63
N ARG A 205 -3.38 -18.24 1.31
CA ARG A 205 -3.92 -19.53 0.81
C ARG A 205 -5.41 -19.46 0.54
N GLU A 206 -6.16 -18.78 1.41
CA GLU A 206 -7.63 -18.79 1.37
C GLU A 206 -8.20 -17.87 0.31
N ARG A 207 -7.44 -16.83 -0.12
CA ARG A 207 -7.93 -15.78 -1.01
C ARG A 207 -7.29 -15.77 -2.40
N VAL A 208 -6.46 -16.75 -2.73
CA VAL A 208 -5.79 -16.87 -4.04
C VAL A 208 -6.79 -16.85 -5.20
N GLU A 209 -7.92 -17.57 -5.06
CA GLU A 209 -8.94 -17.63 -6.10
C GLU A 209 -9.72 -16.32 -6.24
N SER A 210 -9.85 -15.54 -5.17
CA SER A 210 -10.62 -14.29 -5.15
C SER A 210 -9.79 -13.06 -5.47
N ASP A 211 -8.47 -13.10 -5.26
CA ASP A 211 -7.60 -11.96 -5.56
C ASP A 211 -7.39 -11.82 -7.07
N PRO A 212 -7.81 -10.71 -7.68
CA PRO A 212 -7.60 -10.48 -9.11
C PRO A 212 -6.24 -9.86 -9.44
N MET A 213 -5.46 -9.46 -8.42
CA MET A 213 -4.26 -8.63 -8.58
C MET A 213 -2.98 -9.35 -8.18
N LEU A 214 -3.01 -10.15 -7.10
CA LEU A 214 -1.81 -10.73 -6.52
C LEU A 214 -1.89 -12.27 -6.50
N THR A 215 -0.73 -12.89 -6.66
CA THR A 215 -0.54 -14.32 -6.45
C THR A 215 0.58 -14.56 -5.44
N PRO A 216 0.58 -15.68 -4.71
CA PRO A 216 1.67 -16.04 -3.81
C PRO A 216 3.02 -16.11 -4.52
N GLU A 217 3.04 -16.59 -5.77
CA GLU A 217 4.23 -16.74 -6.61
C GLU A 217 4.84 -15.36 -6.92
N TYR A 218 4.00 -14.39 -7.27
CA TYR A 218 4.43 -13.00 -7.49
C TYR A 218 5.01 -12.40 -6.21
N ILE A 219 4.32 -12.54 -5.06
CA ILE A 219 4.81 -12.04 -3.77
C ILE A 219 6.15 -12.68 -3.41
N GLU A 220 6.31 -13.98 -3.64
CA GLU A 220 7.58 -14.68 -3.40
C GLU A 220 8.70 -14.15 -4.30
N ALA A 221 8.41 -13.89 -5.57
CA ALA A 221 9.40 -13.39 -6.52
C ALA A 221 9.89 -11.98 -6.12
N VAL A 222 8.99 -11.03 -5.81
CA VAL A 222 9.37 -9.67 -5.37
C VAL A 222 10.07 -9.69 -4.02
N ARG A 223 9.66 -10.57 -3.10
CA ARG A 223 10.33 -10.77 -1.82
C ARG A 223 11.79 -11.19 -2.00
N ARG A 224 12.04 -12.20 -2.84
CA ARG A 224 13.42 -12.67 -3.14
C ARG A 224 14.27 -11.57 -3.74
N ALA A 225 13.71 -10.81 -4.67
CA ALA A 225 14.42 -9.69 -5.29
C ALA A 225 14.80 -8.60 -4.27
N TYR A 226 13.91 -8.29 -3.33
CA TYR A 226 14.12 -7.22 -2.35
C TYR A 226 14.93 -7.67 -1.13
N ALA A 227 14.56 -8.78 -0.50
CA ALA A 227 15.16 -9.25 0.75
C ALA A 227 16.42 -10.10 0.54
N GLY A 228 16.56 -10.77 -0.62
CA GLY A 228 17.65 -11.75 -0.86
C GLY A 228 17.59 -12.88 0.17
N ASP A 229 18.74 -13.26 0.70
CA ASP A 229 18.91 -14.34 1.69
C ASP A 229 18.79 -13.86 3.15
N ARG A 230 18.19 -12.67 3.38
CA ARG A 230 18.05 -12.11 4.73
C ARG A 230 16.99 -12.84 5.54
N ASP A 231 17.10 -12.76 6.86
CA ASP A 231 16.06 -13.26 7.76
C ASP A 231 14.77 -12.46 7.56
N LEU A 232 13.73 -13.13 7.07
CA LEU A 232 12.43 -12.54 6.84
C LEU A 232 11.68 -12.13 8.12
N HIS A 233 12.16 -12.59 9.29
CA HIS A 233 11.65 -12.16 10.59
C HIS A 233 12.28 -10.84 11.04
N ASP A 234 13.27 -10.30 10.31
CA ASP A 234 13.79 -8.96 10.59
C ASP A 234 12.64 -7.94 10.49
N PRO A 235 12.36 -7.18 11.57
CA PRO A 235 11.29 -6.18 11.55
C PRO A 235 11.47 -5.06 10.53
N ASP A 236 12.64 -4.91 9.93
CA ASP A 236 12.85 -3.98 8.82
C ASP A 236 12.47 -4.57 7.46
N LEU A 237 12.13 -5.86 7.41
CA LEU A 237 11.50 -6.54 6.29
C LEU A 237 10.04 -6.84 6.59
N SER A 238 9.77 -7.37 7.78
CA SER A 238 8.42 -7.72 8.27
C SER A 238 8.04 -6.85 9.48
N PRO A 239 7.65 -5.59 9.27
CA PRO A 239 7.37 -4.67 10.37
C PRO A 239 6.25 -5.12 11.31
N LEU A 240 5.37 -6.01 10.87
CA LEU A 240 4.38 -6.66 11.73
C LEU A 240 5.02 -7.39 12.93
N LEU A 241 6.21 -7.95 12.76
CA LEU A 241 6.92 -8.74 13.76
C LEU A 241 7.76 -7.87 14.72
N GLY A 242 7.75 -6.55 14.53
CA GLY A 242 8.52 -5.60 15.33
C GLY A 242 7.77 -5.01 16.50
N ASP A 243 8.49 -4.18 17.27
CA ASP A 243 7.89 -3.36 18.32
C ASP A 243 7.15 -2.15 17.70
N LEU A 244 5.83 -2.18 17.76
CA LEU A 244 4.92 -1.15 17.26
C LEU A 244 4.53 -0.12 18.33
N GLY A 245 5.03 -0.23 19.54
CA GLY A 245 4.76 0.75 20.60
C GLY A 245 5.20 2.16 20.20
N SER A 246 4.42 3.17 20.58
CA SER A 246 4.65 4.59 20.22
C SER A 246 4.57 4.90 18.72
N PHE A 247 3.99 4.04 17.91
CA PHE A 247 3.67 4.37 16.52
C PHE A 247 2.54 5.44 16.49
N PRO A 248 2.46 6.23 15.42
CA PRO A 248 1.41 7.24 15.30
C PRO A 248 0.03 6.61 15.10
N PRO A 249 -1.05 7.36 15.34
CA PRO A 249 -2.40 6.95 14.96
C PRO A 249 -2.42 6.45 13.51
N THR A 250 -3.02 5.28 13.28
CA THR A 250 -2.94 4.56 12.01
C THR A 250 -4.31 4.23 11.45
N LEU A 251 -4.56 4.61 10.19
CA LEU A 251 -5.67 4.09 9.38
C LEU A 251 -5.14 3.02 8.42
N ILE A 252 -5.76 1.85 8.42
CA ILE A 252 -5.49 0.76 7.49
C ILE A 252 -6.75 0.53 6.66
N GLN A 253 -6.63 0.54 5.34
CA GLN A 253 -7.68 0.20 4.40
C GLN A 253 -7.29 -1.02 3.58
N VAL A 254 -8.19 -2.00 3.46
CA VAL A 254 -7.93 -3.28 2.79
C VAL A 254 -9.20 -3.81 2.11
N GLY A 255 -9.04 -4.49 0.99
CA GLY A 255 -10.12 -5.28 0.37
C GLY A 255 -10.26 -6.65 1.03
N ASP A 256 -11.46 -7.22 0.99
CA ASP A 256 -11.66 -8.56 1.53
C ASP A 256 -11.34 -9.68 0.53
N HIS A 257 -11.03 -9.33 -0.74
CA HIS A 257 -10.67 -10.27 -1.81
C HIS A 257 -9.16 -10.34 -2.08
N GLU A 258 -8.31 -9.79 -1.20
CA GLU A 258 -6.87 -9.79 -1.42
C GLU A 258 -6.09 -10.74 -0.50
N ILE A 259 -5.00 -11.31 -1.03
CA ILE A 259 -4.12 -12.20 -0.27
C ILE A 259 -3.38 -11.50 0.88
N LEU A 260 -3.22 -10.17 0.84
CA LEU A 260 -2.63 -9.35 1.91
C LEU A 260 -3.63 -8.95 3.01
N TYR A 261 -4.84 -9.51 3.00
CA TYR A 261 -5.84 -9.21 4.04
C TYR A 261 -5.33 -9.54 5.45
N SER A 262 -4.68 -10.70 5.61
CA SER A 262 -4.13 -11.12 6.92
C SER A 262 -3.08 -10.16 7.44
N ASP A 263 -2.25 -9.60 6.56
CA ASP A 263 -1.25 -8.58 6.89
C ASP A 263 -1.90 -7.37 7.56
N SER A 264 -2.94 -6.83 6.91
CA SER A 264 -3.70 -5.69 7.42
C SER A 264 -4.43 -5.98 8.73
N ALA A 265 -5.08 -7.14 8.82
CA ALA A 265 -5.82 -7.55 10.02
C ALA A 265 -4.88 -7.79 11.21
N SER A 266 -3.76 -8.47 10.98
CA SER A 266 -2.75 -8.75 12.00
C SER A 266 -2.05 -7.48 12.46
N LEU A 267 -1.70 -6.57 11.53
CA LEU A 267 -1.13 -5.27 11.88
C LEU A 267 -2.09 -4.45 12.75
N ALA A 268 -3.37 -4.40 12.41
CA ALA A 268 -4.36 -3.68 13.21
C ALA A 268 -4.49 -4.26 14.63
N ALA A 269 -4.46 -5.59 14.75
CA ALA A 269 -4.47 -6.26 16.04
C ALA A 269 -3.20 -5.96 16.85
N ALA A 270 -2.03 -6.01 16.23
CA ALA A 270 -0.74 -5.75 16.87
C ALA A 270 -0.61 -4.28 17.34
N LEU A 271 -1.03 -3.31 16.52
CA LEU A 271 -1.07 -1.89 16.89
C LEU A 271 -1.97 -1.65 18.10
N ARG A 272 -3.18 -2.22 18.11
CA ARG A 272 -4.11 -2.11 19.25
C ARG A 272 -3.53 -2.75 20.52
N ALA A 273 -2.89 -3.92 20.40
CA ALA A 273 -2.20 -4.57 21.52
C ALA A 273 -1.05 -3.72 22.07
N ALA A 274 -0.39 -2.93 21.22
CA ALA A 274 0.63 -1.96 21.58
C ALA A 274 0.06 -0.60 22.04
N HIS A 275 -1.27 -0.51 22.28
CA HIS A 275 -1.99 0.71 22.69
C HIS A 275 -1.86 1.88 21.68
N VAL A 276 -1.64 1.58 20.41
CA VAL A 276 -1.63 2.57 19.32
C VAL A 276 -3.05 2.72 18.76
N PRO A 277 -3.59 3.93 18.64
CA PRO A 277 -4.87 4.16 17.99
C PRO A 277 -4.85 3.63 16.56
N CYS A 278 -5.67 2.63 16.26
CA CYS A 278 -5.71 1.99 14.94
C CYS A 278 -7.15 1.74 14.50
N ARG A 279 -7.48 2.24 13.30
CA ARG A 279 -8.72 1.99 12.60
C ARG A 279 -8.43 1.10 11.39
N LEU A 280 -9.10 -0.05 11.32
CA LEU A 280 -9.08 -0.96 10.18
C LEU A 280 -10.40 -0.83 9.43
N GLU A 281 -10.34 -0.54 8.14
CA GLU A 281 -11.48 -0.48 7.22
C GLU A 281 -11.35 -1.59 6.19
N VAL A 282 -12.27 -2.54 6.26
CA VAL A 282 -12.36 -3.63 5.29
C VAL A 282 -13.45 -3.29 4.27
N SER A 283 -13.08 -3.26 3.00
CA SER A 283 -14.02 -2.99 1.89
C SER A 283 -14.47 -4.28 1.24
N GLU A 284 -15.74 -4.63 1.44
CA GLU A 284 -16.36 -5.84 0.89
C GLU A 284 -16.32 -5.85 -0.64
N GLY A 285 -15.94 -6.97 -1.24
CA GLY A 285 -15.84 -7.18 -2.68
C GLY A 285 -14.72 -6.40 -3.35
N MET A 286 -13.78 -5.83 -2.58
CA MET A 286 -12.67 -5.07 -3.11
C MET A 286 -11.37 -5.88 -3.06
N TRP A 287 -10.45 -5.47 -3.91
CA TRP A 287 -9.16 -6.10 -4.20
C TRP A 287 -8.00 -5.19 -3.79
N HIS A 288 -6.81 -5.66 -4.03
CA HIS A 288 -5.55 -5.00 -3.67
C HIS A 288 -5.46 -3.58 -4.25
N VAL A 289 -5.25 -2.60 -3.36
CA VAL A 289 -5.14 -1.17 -3.67
C VAL A 289 -6.30 -0.67 -4.55
N PHE A 290 -7.53 -1.11 -4.26
CA PHE A 290 -8.73 -0.72 -5.01
C PHE A 290 -8.95 0.81 -5.07
N GLN A 291 -8.34 1.56 -4.17
CA GLN A 291 -8.37 3.02 -4.10
C GLN A 291 -7.82 3.69 -5.36
N MET A 292 -6.97 3.01 -6.14
CA MET A 292 -6.46 3.53 -7.41
C MET A 292 -7.57 3.69 -8.47
N PHE A 293 -8.61 2.90 -8.40
CA PHE A 293 -9.62 2.78 -9.45
C PHE A 293 -10.71 3.86 -9.34
N PRO A 294 -11.35 4.25 -10.47
CA PRO A 294 -12.42 5.26 -10.49
C PRO A 294 -13.78 4.62 -10.12
N ILE A 295 -13.89 4.06 -8.93
CA ILE A 295 -15.08 3.40 -8.41
C ILE A 295 -15.58 4.07 -7.13
N LYS A 296 -16.89 3.93 -6.87
CA LYS A 296 -17.54 4.57 -5.70
C LYS A 296 -16.91 4.17 -4.37
N LYS A 297 -16.55 2.89 -4.20
CA LYS A 297 -15.91 2.41 -2.96
C LYS A 297 -14.53 3.03 -2.76
N ALA A 298 -13.78 3.25 -3.84
CA ALA A 298 -12.50 3.96 -3.75
C ALA A 298 -12.68 5.44 -3.34
N ALA A 299 -13.68 6.13 -3.90
CA ALA A 299 -13.99 7.50 -3.48
C ALA A 299 -14.37 7.56 -2.00
N ALA A 300 -15.25 6.68 -1.53
CA ALA A 300 -15.64 6.60 -0.13
C ALA A 300 -14.46 6.29 0.81
N ALA A 301 -13.54 5.42 0.39
CA ALA A 301 -12.32 5.13 1.13
C ALA A 301 -11.40 6.37 1.24
N MET A 302 -11.23 7.13 0.15
CA MET A 302 -10.47 8.38 0.16
C MET A 302 -11.11 9.44 1.07
N GLU A 303 -12.44 9.61 1.01
CA GLU A 303 -13.16 10.50 1.93
C GLU A 303 -13.01 10.08 3.39
N SER A 304 -12.99 8.77 3.66
CA SER A 304 -12.75 8.25 5.01
C SER A 304 -11.33 8.54 5.49
N ALA A 305 -10.34 8.43 4.60
CA ALA A 305 -8.96 8.81 4.88
C ALA A 305 -8.84 10.31 5.21
N ALA A 306 -9.53 11.17 4.46
CA ALA A 306 -9.56 12.60 4.75
C ALA A 306 -10.17 12.89 6.13
N ARG A 307 -11.32 12.30 6.46
CA ARG A 307 -11.95 12.46 7.79
C ARG A 307 -11.00 12.03 8.90
N PHE A 308 -10.35 10.86 8.77
CA PHE A 308 -9.38 10.39 9.74
C PHE A 308 -8.25 11.41 9.98
N LEU A 309 -7.68 11.98 8.93
CA LEU A 309 -6.58 12.95 9.04
C LEU A 309 -7.03 14.31 9.58
N LEU A 310 -8.28 14.70 9.34
CA LEU A 310 -8.85 15.96 9.83
C LEU A 310 -9.28 15.88 11.31
N GLU A 311 -9.60 14.69 11.82
CA GLU A 311 -9.98 14.42 13.20
C GLU A 311 -8.78 14.39 14.18
N LEU A 312 -7.53 14.28 13.67
CA LEU A 312 -6.29 14.30 14.46
C LEU A 312 -5.80 15.73 14.73
#